data_8bdf9ca5b8b17a2b9e2bbbf633dd063c
#
_entry.id   8bdf9ca5b8b17a2b9e2bbbf633dd063c
#
_cell.length_a   1.000
_cell.length_b   1.000
_cell.length_c   1.000
_cell.angle_alpha   90.00
_cell.angle_beta   90.00
_cell.angle_gamma   90.00
#
_symmetry.space_group_name_H-M   'P 1'
#
loop_
_entity.id
_entity.type
_entity.pdbx_description
1 polymer ?
#
loop_
_entity_poly.entity_id
_entity_poly.type
_entity_poly.pdbx_seq_one_letter_code
_entity_poly.pdbx_strand_id
1 'polypeptide(L)'
;MGSNDGRLDRRDVIKAAGAAGTAGLVGLAGCSGGGGGGGGGGDGESEYPELGNYPIEGDTATLGFNVPQSGPYASEGQDELRAYELAVKHLNNGGGWVDSQFDDLSGDGVLGYQIDSVSGDTATDADTARQSASRMIQRDDAIMVTGGSSSAVAIAVQELCQRERVMFMACLTHSNETTGANCVRYGFREMFNAYMTGQALAPVLTDEYGSDLQFYQLYADYSWGQTVQESMNQFLTE
;
A
#
# COMPACT_ATOMS: atom_id res chain seq x y z
N MET A 1 4.74 26.32 39.41
CA MET A 1 4.18 24.96 39.31
C MET A 1 3.86 24.75 37.85
N GLY A 2 4.82 24.15 37.12
CA GLY A 2 4.69 23.88 35.70
C GLY A 2 4.07 22.50 35.51
N SER A 3 2.99 22.40 34.78
CA SER A 3 2.40 21.15 34.32
C SER A 3 3.25 20.58 33.18
N ASN A 4 3.85 19.45 33.43
CA ASN A 4 4.62 18.68 32.45
C ASN A 4 3.60 17.89 31.61
N ASP A 5 3.27 18.38 30.41
CA ASP A 5 2.45 17.68 29.43
C ASP A 5 3.31 16.55 28.85
N GLY A 6 3.01 15.34 29.25
CA GLY A 6 3.70 14.11 28.83
C GLY A 6 3.36 13.71 27.40
N ARG A 7 3.70 14.53 26.41
CA ARG A 7 3.75 14.11 25.01
C ARG A 7 5.05 13.38 24.79
N LEU A 8 4.96 12.06 24.54
CA LEU A 8 6.08 11.26 24.11
C LEU A 8 6.53 11.72 22.71
N ASP A 9 7.77 12.15 22.59
CA ASP A 9 8.40 12.46 21.31
C ASP A 9 8.52 11.17 20.48
N ARG A 10 8.31 11.24 19.16
CA ARG A 10 8.42 10.10 18.23
C ARG A 10 9.76 9.36 18.37
N ARG A 11 10.83 10.06 18.72
CA ARG A 11 12.14 9.46 19.01
C ARG A 11 12.13 8.58 20.26
N ASP A 12 11.30 8.90 21.24
CA ASP A 12 11.21 8.12 22.48
C ASP A 12 10.35 6.87 22.29
N VAL A 13 9.36 6.90 21.38
CA VAL A 13 8.56 5.71 20.99
C VAL A 13 9.46 4.71 20.24
N ILE A 14 10.33 5.19 19.34
CA ILE A 14 11.26 4.33 18.58
C ILE A 14 12.30 3.70 19.53
N LYS A 15 12.81 4.44 20.51
CA LYS A 15 13.74 3.91 21.52
C LYS A 15 13.09 2.94 22.50
N ALA A 16 11.79 3.16 22.83
CA ALA A 16 11.05 2.26 23.72
C ALA A 16 10.70 0.92 23.05
N ALA A 17 10.46 0.93 21.73
CA ALA A 17 10.23 -0.28 20.94
C ALA A 17 11.50 -1.15 20.80
N GLY A 18 12.69 -0.56 20.89
CA GLY A 18 13.98 -1.27 20.85
C GLY A 18 14.45 -1.92 22.15
N ALA A 19 13.83 -1.60 23.29
CA ALA A 19 14.28 -2.07 24.62
C ALA A 19 13.48 -3.24 25.22
N ALA A 20 12.43 -3.72 24.54
CA ALA A 20 11.57 -4.81 25.01
C ALA A 20 11.78 -6.13 24.23
N GLY A 21 13.00 -6.52 24.02
CA GLY A 21 13.35 -7.77 23.39
C GLY A 21 14.05 -8.71 24.36
N THR A 22 13.36 -9.63 25.01
CA THR A 22 13.75 -11.02 25.29
C THR A 22 12.79 -11.65 26.27
N ALA A 23 11.70 -12.24 25.79
CA ALA A 23 11.09 -13.46 26.34
C ALA A 23 9.95 -13.92 25.41
N GLY A 24 10.20 -14.94 24.64
CA GLY A 24 9.34 -15.97 24.10
C GLY A 24 7.90 -15.62 23.74
N LEU A 25 7.62 -15.48 22.44
CA LEU A 25 6.36 -15.91 21.85
C LEU A 25 6.63 -16.48 20.47
N VAL A 26 6.56 -17.79 20.40
CA VAL A 26 6.51 -18.57 19.16
C VAL A 26 5.18 -18.31 18.49
N GLY A 27 5.19 -17.96 17.22
CA GLY A 27 4.05 -18.07 16.34
C GLY A 27 3.50 -16.78 15.74
N LEU A 28 4.27 -16.13 14.89
CA LEU A 28 3.70 -15.31 13.82
C LEU A 28 4.34 -15.81 12.52
N ALA A 29 3.52 -16.38 11.67
CA ALA A 29 3.90 -16.82 10.34
C ALA A 29 4.39 -15.63 9.51
N GLY A 30 5.70 -15.37 9.59
CA GLY A 30 6.36 -14.45 8.72
C GLY A 30 6.55 -15.09 7.37
N CYS A 31 6.30 -14.37 6.29
CA CYS A 31 6.61 -14.75 4.93
C CYS A 31 8.10 -15.09 4.82
N SER A 32 8.45 -16.38 4.83
CA SER A 32 9.80 -16.86 4.56
C SER A 32 10.00 -17.00 3.05
N GLY A 33 10.42 -15.90 2.40
CA GLY A 33 10.93 -15.91 1.04
C GLY A 33 12.43 -16.07 1.05
N GLY A 34 12.91 -17.27 0.75
CA GLY A 34 14.32 -17.57 0.59
C GLY A 34 14.88 -16.98 -0.71
N GLY A 35 16.07 -16.41 -0.65
CA GLY A 35 16.80 -16.00 -1.83
C GLY A 35 18.22 -15.65 -1.45
N GLY A 36 19.17 -16.51 -1.84
CA GLY A 36 20.56 -16.43 -1.49
C GLY A 36 21.36 -15.50 -2.38
N GLY A 37 22.49 -15.09 -1.83
CA GLY A 37 23.71 -14.99 -2.60
C GLY A 37 24.47 -13.70 -2.65
N GLY A 38 25.46 -13.57 -1.79
CA GLY A 38 26.79 -13.26 -2.25
C GLY A 38 27.41 -11.90 -2.04
N GLY A 39 28.20 -11.76 -1.02
CA GLY A 39 29.55 -11.26 -1.16
C GLY A 39 29.95 -9.91 -0.58
N GLY A 40 30.56 -9.94 0.59
CA GLY A 40 31.79 -9.23 0.83
C GLY A 40 31.83 -7.98 1.72
N GLY A 41 32.17 -8.20 2.98
CA GLY A 41 33.12 -7.35 3.68
C GLY A 41 32.60 -6.31 4.64
N GLY A 42 32.70 -6.60 5.94
CA GLY A 42 33.08 -5.63 6.95
C GLY A 42 31.99 -5.21 7.92
N ASP A 43 32.09 -5.80 9.12
CA ASP A 43 31.80 -5.21 10.41
C ASP A 43 30.34 -4.86 10.77
N GLY A 44 29.75 -5.76 11.49
CA GLY A 44 28.50 -5.59 12.21
C GLY A 44 27.31 -6.00 11.37
N GLU A 45 26.94 -7.29 11.44
CA GLU A 45 25.67 -7.77 10.93
C GLU A 45 24.55 -6.92 11.53
N SER A 46 23.92 -6.11 10.72
CA SER A 46 22.68 -5.44 11.06
C SER A 46 21.66 -6.52 11.39
N GLU A 47 21.10 -6.52 12.60
CA GLU A 47 20.02 -7.40 13.03
C GLU A 47 18.79 -7.28 12.14
N TYR A 48 18.74 -6.26 11.31
CA TYR A 48 17.63 -5.96 10.40
C TYR A 48 18.05 -6.22 8.94
N PRO A 49 17.15 -6.81 8.14
CA PRO A 49 17.39 -6.96 6.70
C PRO A 49 17.64 -5.61 6.05
N GLU A 50 18.41 -5.60 4.96
CA GLU A 50 18.64 -4.40 4.15
C GLU A 50 17.32 -3.66 3.87
N LEU A 51 17.40 -2.34 3.96
CA LEU A 51 16.34 -1.45 3.49
C LEU A 51 16.11 -1.64 1.97
N GLY A 52 14.98 -1.16 1.49
CA GLY A 52 14.63 -1.22 0.08
C GLY A 52 15.58 -0.44 -0.83
N ASN A 53 15.26 -0.43 -2.10
CA ASN A 53 15.94 0.35 -3.12
C ASN A 53 15.33 1.75 -3.16
N TYR A 54 16.12 2.76 -2.80
CA TYR A 54 15.70 4.17 -2.77
C TYR A 54 16.72 5.02 -3.51
N PRO A 55 16.69 5.05 -4.84
CA PRO A 55 17.66 5.79 -5.65
C PRO A 55 17.35 7.28 -5.66
N ILE A 56 17.49 7.94 -4.50
CA ILE A 56 17.31 9.38 -4.40
C ILE A 56 18.65 10.05 -4.66
N GLU A 57 18.72 10.83 -5.74
CA GLU A 57 19.87 11.67 -6.07
C GLU A 57 19.49 13.15 -5.91
N GLY A 58 20.30 13.88 -5.13
CA GLY A 58 20.04 15.30 -4.86
C GLY A 58 18.88 15.50 -3.87
N ASP A 59 17.95 16.38 -4.21
CA ASP A 59 16.86 16.87 -3.35
C ASP A 59 15.45 16.50 -3.87
N THR A 60 15.37 15.52 -4.77
CA THR A 60 14.11 15.11 -5.39
C THR A 60 13.86 13.61 -5.21
N ALA A 61 12.64 13.25 -4.78
CA ALA A 61 12.17 11.87 -4.67
C ALA A 61 11.04 11.63 -5.69
N THR A 62 11.17 10.59 -6.52
CA THR A 62 10.19 10.28 -7.58
C THR A 62 9.19 9.22 -7.13
N LEU A 63 7.90 9.45 -7.34
CA LEU A 63 6.81 8.51 -7.13
C LEU A 63 6.27 8.00 -8.47
N GLY A 64 5.97 6.72 -8.56
CA GLY A 64 5.37 6.08 -9.73
C GLY A 64 3.85 5.89 -9.56
N PHE A 65 3.05 6.46 -10.46
CA PHE A 65 1.59 6.34 -10.49
C PHE A 65 1.16 5.37 -11.60
N ASN A 66 0.95 4.12 -11.23
CA ASN A 66 0.66 3.04 -12.17
C ASN A 66 -0.84 2.71 -12.15
N VAL A 67 -1.60 3.49 -12.88
CA VAL A 67 -3.07 3.48 -12.88
C VAL A 67 -3.66 3.13 -14.25
N PRO A 68 -4.88 2.59 -14.34
CA PRO A 68 -5.52 2.35 -15.63
C PRO A 68 -5.98 3.67 -16.25
N GLN A 69 -5.29 4.13 -17.28
CA GLN A 69 -5.69 5.29 -18.08
C GLN A 69 -6.50 4.87 -19.30
N SER A 70 -6.50 3.59 -19.63
CA SER A 70 -7.32 2.92 -20.63
C SER A 70 -7.90 1.60 -20.10
N GLY A 71 -8.77 0.94 -20.89
CA GLY A 71 -9.40 -0.31 -20.49
C GLY A 71 -10.62 -0.13 -19.57
N PRO A 72 -11.09 -1.22 -18.94
CA PRO A 72 -12.35 -1.22 -18.18
C PRO A 72 -12.39 -0.26 -16.99
N TYR A 73 -11.26 0.04 -16.36
CA TYR A 73 -11.15 0.93 -15.20
C TYR A 73 -10.57 2.31 -15.54
N ALA A 74 -10.65 2.75 -16.80
CA ALA A 74 -10.07 4.01 -17.24
C ALA A 74 -10.64 5.25 -16.51
N SER A 75 -11.94 5.22 -16.18
CA SER A 75 -12.59 6.32 -15.46
C SER A 75 -12.03 6.48 -14.05
N GLU A 76 -11.98 5.39 -13.33
CA GLU A 76 -11.47 5.32 -11.96
C GLU A 76 -9.98 5.66 -11.92
N GLY A 77 -9.19 5.13 -12.86
CA GLY A 77 -7.76 5.39 -12.92
C GLY A 77 -7.40 6.84 -13.27
N GLN A 78 -8.23 7.52 -14.07
CA GLN A 78 -8.04 8.95 -14.32
C GLN A 78 -8.33 9.80 -13.08
N ASP A 79 -9.35 9.45 -12.30
CA ASP A 79 -9.65 10.15 -11.05
C ASP A 79 -8.58 9.88 -9.98
N GLU A 80 -8.09 8.65 -9.92
CA GLU A 80 -6.97 8.24 -9.08
C GLU A 80 -5.69 9.05 -9.42
N LEU A 81 -5.34 9.16 -10.70
CA LEU A 81 -4.18 9.94 -11.15
C LEU A 81 -4.29 11.42 -10.77
N ARG A 82 -5.47 12.03 -11.00
CA ARG A 82 -5.71 13.43 -10.60
C ARG A 82 -5.55 13.65 -9.09
N ALA A 83 -5.99 12.68 -8.29
CA ALA A 83 -5.84 12.74 -6.84
C ALA A 83 -4.37 12.67 -6.41
N TYR A 84 -3.56 11.82 -7.04
CA TYR A 84 -2.12 11.74 -6.77
C TYR A 84 -1.38 13.02 -7.20
N GLU A 85 -1.67 13.54 -8.38
CA GLU A 85 -1.10 14.81 -8.86
C GLU A 85 -1.45 15.97 -7.93
N LEU A 86 -2.70 16.01 -7.44
CA LEU A 86 -3.11 17.01 -6.47
C LEU A 86 -2.38 16.85 -5.14
N ALA A 87 -2.18 15.61 -4.67
CA ALA A 87 -1.43 15.33 -3.45
C ALA A 87 0.04 15.81 -3.58
N VAL A 88 0.71 15.49 -4.68
CA VAL A 88 2.07 15.97 -4.96
C VAL A 88 2.13 17.50 -4.97
N LYS A 89 1.15 18.15 -5.61
CA LYS A 89 1.07 19.61 -5.62
C LYS A 89 0.95 20.20 -4.21
N HIS A 90 0.13 19.59 -3.34
CA HIS A 90 -0.01 20.05 -1.97
C HIS A 90 1.25 19.78 -1.13
N LEU A 91 1.92 18.65 -1.32
CA LEU A 91 3.17 18.36 -0.63
C LEU A 91 4.26 19.37 -0.95
N ASN A 92 4.37 19.77 -2.22
CA ASN A 92 5.42 20.68 -2.69
C ASN A 92 5.10 22.17 -2.52
N ASN A 93 3.83 22.54 -2.44
CA ASN A 93 3.43 23.96 -2.48
C ASN A 93 2.49 24.37 -1.32
N GLY A 94 2.15 23.43 -0.44
CA GLY A 94 1.13 23.65 0.59
C GLY A 94 -0.28 23.68 0.04
N GLY A 95 -1.23 23.94 0.91
CA GLY A 95 -2.65 24.03 0.60
C GLY A 95 -3.42 22.75 0.93
N GLY A 96 -4.75 22.87 0.87
CA GLY A 96 -5.65 21.76 1.08
C GLY A 96 -5.46 21.07 2.45
N TRP A 97 -5.38 19.76 2.41
CA TRP A 97 -5.26 18.93 3.61
C TRP A 97 -3.86 19.00 4.26
N VAL A 98 -2.82 19.34 3.51
CA VAL A 98 -1.45 19.49 4.06
C VAL A 98 -1.45 20.58 5.14
N ASP A 99 -2.00 21.74 4.84
CA ASP A 99 -2.02 22.87 5.78
C ASP A 99 -2.94 22.63 6.98
N SER A 100 -3.91 21.73 6.86
CA SER A 100 -4.94 21.53 7.89
C SER A 100 -4.74 20.28 8.75
N GLN A 101 -3.91 19.33 8.31
CA GLN A 101 -3.81 17.99 8.93
C GLN A 101 -2.37 17.63 9.35
N PHE A 102 -1.36 18.28 8.79
CA PHE A 102 0.02 17.90 8.99
C PHE A 102 0.90 19.09 9.35
N ASP A 103 1.04 19.36 10.64
CA ASP A 103 1.86 20.47 11.16
C ASP A 103 3.36 20.36 10.79
N ASP A 104 3.81 19.14 10.46
CA ASP A 104 5.21 18.84 10.07
C ASP A 104 5.49 19.07 8.57
N LEU A 105 4.46 19.36 7.76
CA LEU A 105 4.58 19.63 6.34
C LEU A 105 4.33 21.12 6.08
N SER A 106 5.31 21.76 5.48
CA SER A 106 5.29 23.22 5.21
C SER A 106 5.00 23.57 3.74
N GLY A 107 4.75 22.55 2.90
CA GLY A 107 4.53 22.73 1.48
C GLY A 107 5.82 22.98 0.70
N ASP A 108 6.94 22.48 1.19
CA ASP A 108 8.25 22.50 0.55
C ASP A 108 8.81 21.08 0.33
N GLY A 109 7.90 20.13 0.11
CA GLY A 109 8.20 18.71 -0.07
C GLY A 109 8.05 17.89 1.21
N VAL A 110 8.73 16.76 1.27
CA VAL A 110 8.68 15.80 2.38
C VAL A 110 10.10 15.47 2.84
N LEU A 111 10.41 15.68 4.10
CA LEU A 111 11.72 15.42 4.70
C LEU A 111 12.89 16.14 3.99
N GLY A 112 12.65 17.29 3.38
CA GLY A 112 13.63 18.07 2.62
C GLY A 112 13.75 17.65 1.14
N TYR A 113 12.93 16.74 0.66
CA TYR A 113 12.90 16.34 -0.74
C TYR A 113 11.67 16.93 -1.44
N GLN A 114 11.87 17.52 -2.60
CA GLN A 114 10.79 17.80 -3.53
C GLN A 114 10.23 16.48 -4.07
N ILE A 115 8.93 16.39 -4.24
CA ILE A 115 8.29 15.19 -4.78
C ILE A 115 8.05 15.38 -6.28
N ASP A 116 8.67 14.53 -7.07
CA ASP A 116 8.35 14.38 -8.49
C ASP A 116 7.50 13.12 -8.73
N SER A 117 6.91 13.00 -9.90
CA SER A 117 6.09 11.85 -10.23
C SER A 117 6.17 11.47 -11.69
N VAL A 118 6.07 10.17 -11.93
CA VAL A 118 5.91 9.58 -13.26
C VAL A 118 4.64 8.76 -13.29
N SER A 119 3.94 8.75 -14.40
CA SER A 119 2.71 7.97 -14.54
C SER A 119 2.78 6.97 -15.69
N GLY A 120 1.97 5.92 -15.60
CA GLY A 120 1.84 4.92 -16.64
C GLY A 120 0.46 4.29 -16.68
N ASP A 121 0.09 3.82 -17.85
CA ASP A 121 -1.17 3.14 -18.08
C ASP A 121 -1.01 1.64 -17.81
N THR A 122 -1.84 1.09 -16.93
CA THR A 122 -1.93 -0.36 -16.70
C THR A 122 -2.85 -1.04 -17.70
N ALA A 123 -3.69 -0.30 -18.39
CA ALA A 123 -4.77 -0.80 -19.27
C ALA A 123 -5.66 -1.87 -18.59
N THR A 124 -5.66 -1.94 -17.25
CA THR A 124 -6.28 -3.01 -16.44
C THR A 124 -5.72 -4.40 -16.76
N ASP A 125 -4.50 -4.47 -17.29
CA ASP A 125 -3.80 -5.70 -17.68
C ASP A 125 -2.52 -5.89 -16.86
N ALA A 126 -2.32 -7.10 -16.31
CA ALA A 126 -1.22 -7.37 -15.39
C ALA A 126 0.16 -7.27 -16.03
N ASP A 127 0.31 -7.69 -17.28
CA ASP A 127 1.61 -7.65 -17.97
C ASP A 127 1.97 -6.23 -18.40
N THR A 128 1.01 -5.47 -18.90
CA THR A 128 1.15 -4.05 -19.19
C THR A 128 1.54 -3.26 -17.94
N ALA A 129 0.87 -3.54 -16.82
CA ALA A 129 1.15 -2.91 -15.55
C ALA A 129 2.56 -3.22 -15.02
N ARG A 130 3.01 -4.48 -15.12
CA ARG A 130 4.40 -4.85 -14.76
C ARG A 130 5.43 -4.12 -15.61
N GLN A 131 5.21 -4.04 -16.94
CA GLN A 131 6.11 -3.32 -17.84
C GLN A 131 6.18 -1.83 -17.52
N SER A 132 5.03 -1.23 -17.22
CA SER A 132 4.94 0.17 -16.82
C SER A 132 5.67 0.43 -15.49
N ALA A 133 5.39 -0.36 -14.45
CA ALA A 133 6.06 -0.25 -13.15
C ALA A 133 7.57 -0.50 -13.26
N SER A 134 8.01 -1.48 -14.07
CA SER A 134 9.43 -1.75 -14.30
C SER A 134 10.16 -0.53 -14.90
N ARG A 135 9.53 0.19 -15.85
CA ARG A 135 10.12 1.43 -16.39
C ARG A 135 10.25 2.51 -15.33
N MET A 136 9.20 2.71 -14.52
CA MET A 136 9.23 3.71 -13.44
C MET A 136 10.36 3.44 -12.47
N ILE A 137 10.58 2.17 -12.10
CA ILE A 137 11.62 1.78 -11.15
C ILE A 137 13.02 1.87 -11.76
N GLN A 138 13.22 1.32 -12.97
CA GLN A 138 14.56 1.10 -13.53
C GLN A 138 15.08 2.28 -14.35
N ARG A 139 14.20 3.15 -14.85
CA ARG A 139 14.59 4.28 -15.69
C ARG A 139 14.29 5.63 -15.06
N ASP A 140 13.21 5.69 -14.30
CA ASP A 140 12.70 6.96 -13.78
C ASP A 140 12.93 7.05 -12.24
N ASP A 141 13.67 6.08 -11.66
CA ASP A 141 14.12 6.04 -10.26
C ASP A 141 13.00 6.17 -9.22
N ALA A 142 11.82 5.63 -9.53
CA ALA A 142 10.70 5.68 -8.62
C ALA A 142 10.99 4.86 -7.34
N ILE A 143 10.91 5.52 -6.19
CA ILE A 143 11.12 4.90 -4.86
C ILE A 143 9.88 4.21 -4.31
N MET A 144 8.73 4.52 -4.87
CA MET A 144 7.44 3.90 -4.55
C MET A 144 6.58 3.84 -5.81
N VAL A 145 5.85 2.75 -5.98
CA VAL A 145 4.79 2.64 -7.00
C VAL A 145 3.45 2.54 -6.29
N THR A 146 2.48 3.31 -6.73
CA THR A 146 1.10 3.26 -6.22
C THR A 146 0.10 3.07 -7.35
N GLY A 147 -1.08 2.57 -7.02
CA GLY A 147 -2.17 2.32 -7.98
C GLY A 147 -2.65 0.87 -7.94
N GLY A 148 -2.87 0.32 -9.12
CA GLY A 148 -3.32 -1.06 -9.28
C GLY A 148 -4.78 -1.15 -9.68
N SER A 149 -5.69 -0.41 -9.04
CA SER A 149 -7.16 -0.39 -9.22
C SER A 149 -7.81 -1.79 -9.29
N SER A 150 -7.40 -2.65 -10.22
CA SER A 150 -7.76 -4.07 -10.26
C SER A 150 -6.89 -4.89 -9.31
N SER A 151 -7.48 -5.73 -8.48
CA SER A 151 -6.74 -6.56 -7.52
C SER A 151 -5.77 -7.54 -8.19
N ALA A 152 -6.12 -8.08 -9.36
CA ALA A 152 -5.20 -8.93 -10.13
C ALA A 152 -3.96 -8.16 -10.62
N VAL A 153 -4.16 -6.92 -11.06
CA VAL A 153 -3.07 -6.02 -11.47
C VAL A 153 -2.21 -5.64 -10.25
N ALA A 154 -2.84 -5.29 -9.14
CA ALA A 154 -2.13 -4.92 -7.91
C ALA A 154 -1.21 -6.05 -7.40
N ILE A 155 -1.71 -7.28 -7.34
CA ILE A 155 -0.92 -8.46 -6.94
C ILE A 155 0.28 -8.63 -7.87
N ALA A 156 0.09 -8.49 -9.18
CA ALA A 156 1.15 -8.63 -10.16
C ALA A 156 2.25 -7.56 -10.05
N VAL A 157 1.86 -6.30 -9.82
CA VAL A 157 2.79 -5.19 -9.60
C VAL A 157 3.50 -5.31 -8.25
N GLN A 158 2.77 -5.70 -7.21
CA GLN A 158 3.32 -5.95 -5.88
C GLN A 158 4.45 -7.00 -5.90
N GLU A 159 4.27 -8.09 -6.65
CA GLU A 159 5.31 -9.11 -6.84
C GLU A 159 6.56 -8.56 -7.54
N LEU A 160 6.38 -7.68 -8.54
CA LEU A 160 7.49 -6.99 -9.19
C LEU A 160 8.21 -6.10 -8.18
N CYS A 161 7.48 -5.24 -7.48
CA CYS A 161 8.03 -4.31 -6.49
C CYS A 161 8.78 -5.05 -5.36
N GLN A 162 8.30 -6.24 -4.95
CA GLN A 162 9.02 -7.10 -4.02
C GLN A 162 10.39 -7.51 -4.55
N ARG A 163 10.50 -7.91 -5.81
CA ARG A 163 11.78 -8.30 -6.44
C ARG A 163 12.74 -7.13 -6.56
N GLU A 164 12.21 -5.98 -6.94
CA GLU A 164 12.99 -4.73 -7.10
C GLU A 164 13.28 -4.05 -5.74
N ARG A 165 12.67 -4.52 -4.65
CA ARG A 165 12.78 -3.92 -3.30
C ARG A 165 12.28 -2.48 -3.23
N VAL A 166 11.27 -2.15 -4.00
CA VAL A 166 10.59 -0.87 -4.06
C VAL A 166 9.23 -0.98 -3.39
N MET A 167 8.79 0.02 -2.67
CA MET A 167 7.47 0.02 -2.04
C MET A 167 6.36 0.01 -3.08
N PHE A 168 5.35 -0.84 -2.85
CA PHE A 168 4.08 -0.79 -3.54
C PHE A 168 2.96 -0.41 -2.56
N MET A 169 2.26 0.67 -2.87
CA MET A 169 1.07 1.08 -2.13
C MET A 169 -0.17 0.75 -2.93
N ALA A 170 -0.89 -0.29 -2.52
CA ALA A 170 -2.11 -0.71 -3.18
C ALA A 170 -3.23 0.32 -2.97
N CYS A 171 -3.82 0.80 -4.05
CA CYS A 171 -4.94 1.72 -4.06
C CYS A 171 -6.10 1.18 -4.89
N LEU A 172 -7.35 1.46 -4.49
CA LEU A 172 -8.61 0.98 -5.09
C LEU A 172 -8.69 -0.54 -5.30
N THR A 173 -7.86 -1.34 -4.63
CA THR A 173 -7.83 -2.80 -4.74
C THR A 173 -8.30 -3.43 -3.44
N HIS A 174 -9.41 -4.15 -3.45
CA HIS A 174 -10.07 -4.60 -2.23
C HIS A 174 -9.95 -6.11 -1.95
N SER A 175 -9.26 -6.90 -2.80
CA SER A 175 -9.06 -8.32 -2.52
C SER A 175 -8.34 -8.55 -1.20
N ASN A 176 -8.82 -9.51 -0.40
CA ASN A 176 -8.14 -9.95 0.82
C ASN A 176 -6.75 -10.53 0.52
N GLU A 177 -6.57 -11.10 -0.66
CA GLU A 177 -5.31 -11.76 -1.04
C GLU A 177 -4.13 -10.79 -1.15
N THR A 178 -4.35 -9.53 -1.51
CA THR A 178 -3.27 -8.55 -1.70
C THR A 178 -2.36 -8.44 -0.47
N THR A 179 -2.94 -8.38 0.73
CA THR A 179 -2.21 -8.35 2.00
C THR A 179 -2.43 -9.60 2.85
N GLY A 180 -3.03 -10.64 2.27
CA GLY A 180 -3.22 -11.97 2.82
C GLY A 180 -2.30 -12.97 2.15
N ALA A 181 -2.86 -13.85 1.31
CA ALA A 181 -2.13 -14.94 0.65
C ALA A 181 -0.94 -14.46 -0.21
N ASN A 182 -1.06 -13.28 -0.82
CA ASN A 182 -0.02 -12.67 -1.66
C ASN A 182 0.74 -11.55 -0.94
N CYS A 183 0.71 -11.48 0.40
CA CYS A 183 1.44 -10.44 1.11
C CYS A 183 2.95 -10.54 0.85
N VAL A 184 3.59 -9.39 0.72
CA VAL A 184 5.03 -9.26 0.53
C VAL A 184 5.57 -8.14 1.41
N ARG A 185 6.89 -8.15 1.66
CA ARG A 185 7.54 -7.17 2.54
C ARG A 185 7.37 -5.73 2.09
N TYR A 186 7.41 -5.48 0.78
CA TYR A 186 7.32 -4.14 0.19
C TYR A 186 5.91 -3.77 -0.27
N GLY A 187 4.91 -4.63 -0.01
CA GLY A 187 3.50 -4.38 -0.32
C GLY A 187 2.75 -3.81 0.87
N PHE A 188 2.08 -2.68 0.67
CA PHE A 188 1.29 -1.98 1.67
C PHE A 188 -0.10 -1.70 1.15
N ARG A 189 -1.06 -1.54 2.07
CA ARG A 189 -2.43 -1.14 1.76
C ARG A 189 -2.90 -0.13 2.80
N GLU A 190 -3.55 0.90 2.34
CA GLU A 190 -4.26 1.87 3.18
C GLU A 190 -5.77 1.78 3.01
N MET A 191 -6.23 1.13 1.94
CA MET A 191 -7.64 0.91 1.63
C MET A 191 -8.25 -0.24 2.44
N PHE A 192 -9.56 -0.19 2.64
CA PHE A 192 -10.32 -1.33 3.16
C PHE A 192 -10.25 -2.54 2.21
N ASN A 193 -10.54 -3.72 2.72
CA ASN A 193 -10.53 -4.96 1.97
C ASN A 193 -11.93 -5.61 1.91
N ALA A 194 -12.07 -6.72 1.20
CA ALA A 194 -13.31 -7.43 1.05
C ALA A 194 -13.87 -7.95 2.39
N TYR A 195 -13.00 -8.36 3.32
CA TYR A 195 -13.41 -8.77 4.66
C TYR A 195 -14.11 -7.64 5.42
N MET A 196 -13.50 -6.43 5.41
CA MET A 196 -14.10 -5.24 6.03
C MET A 196 -15.41 -4.85 5.36
N THR A 197 -15.53 -5.03 4.05
CA THR A 197 -16.78 -4.81 3.31
C THR A 197 -17.87 -5.78 3.76
N GLY A 198 -17.56 -7.07 3.84
CA GLY A 198 -18.49 -8.10 4.33
C GLY A 198 -18.93 -7.81 5.77
N GLN A 199 -17.98 -7.51 6.64
CA GLN A 199 -18.25 -7.20 8.05
C GLN A 199 -19.17 -5.97 8.22
N ALA A 200 -19.00 -4.95 7.37
CA ALA A 200 -19.81 -3.73 7.45
C ALA A 200 -21.20 -3.91 6.82
N LEU A 201 -21.30 -4.64 5.72
CA LEU A 201 -22.53 -4.72 4.94
C LEU A 201 -23.49 -5.81 5.41
N ALA A 202 -22.98 -6.97 5.85
CA ALA A 202 -23.82 -8.09 6.25
C ALA A 202 -24.81 -7.75 7.37
N PRO A 203 -24.42 -7.08 8.47
CA PRO A 203 -25.36 -6.67 9.51
C PRO A 203 -26.45 -5.73 8.98
N VAL A 204 -26.13 -4.81 8.09
CA VAL A 204 -27.11 -3.88 7.49
C VAL A 204 -28.16 -4.67 6.69
N LEU A 205 -27.72 -5.68 5.94
CA LEU A 205 -28.66 -6.52 5.17
C LEU A 205 -29.55 -7.37 6.09
N THR A 206 -29.00 -7.95 7.14
CA THR A 206 -29.78 -8.76 8.09
C THR A 206 -30.74 -7.93 8.93
N ASP A 207 -30.35 -6.71 9.30
CA ASP A 207 -31.23 -5.78 10.03
C ASP A 207 -32.38 -5.28 9.17
N GLU A 208 -32.13 -4.99 7.89
CA GLU A 208 -33.15 -4.47 6.97
C GLU A 208 -34.10 -5.56 6.46
N TYR A 209 -33.58 -6.74 6.15
CA TYR A 209 -34.32 -7.78 5.47
C TYR A 209 -34.63 -9.02 6.32
N GLY A 210 -33.99 -9.15 7.48
CA GLY A 210 -34.13 -10.31 8.37
C GLY A 210 -33.06 -11.39 8.12
N SER A 211 -32.81 -12.21 9.13
CA SER A 211 -31.81 -13.29 9.11
C SER A 211 -32.27 -14.57 8.41
N ASP A 212 -33.56 -14.71 8.13
CA ASP A 212 -34.12 -15.94 7.56
C ASP A 212 -34.18 -15.95 6.00
N LEU A 213 -33.56 -14.91 5.38
CA LEU A 213 -33.55 -14.79 3.94
C LEU A 213 -32.36 -15.49 3.30
N GLN A 214 -32.58 -16.00 2.11
CA GLN A 214 -31.51 -16.48 1.25
C GLN A 214 -31.05 -15.36 0.32
N PHE A 215 -29.76 -15.07 0.36
CA PHE A 215 -29.13 -14.07 -0.49
C PHE A 215 -28.53 -14.74 -1.74
N TYR A 216 -28.84 -14.20 -2.91
CA TYR A 216 -28.16 -14.56 -4.14
C TYR A 216 -27.06 -13.53 -4.44
N GLN A 217 -25.83 -14.01 -4.62
CA GLN A 217 -24.67 -13.15 -4.86
C GLN A 217 -24.22 -13.26 -6.31
N LEU A 218 -24.12 -12.13 -6.99
CA LEU A 218 -23.46 -12.01 -8.29
C LEU A 218 -22.14 -11.27 -8.08
N TYR A 219 -21.05 -11.88 -8.44
CA TYR A 219 -19.71 -11.32 -8.26
C TYR A 219 -18.85 -11.46 -9.50
N ALA A 220 -17.82 -10.60 -9.63
CA ALA A 220 -16.86 -10.67 -10.72
C ALA A 220 -15.92 -11.87 -10.53
N ASP A 221 -15.68 -12.63 -11.60
CA ASP A 221 -14.86 -13.85 -11.55
C ASP A 221 -13.36 -13.55 -11.60
N TYR A 222 -12.87 -12.85 -10.55
CA TYR A 222 -11.46 -12.66 -10.27
C TYR A 222 -11.25 -12.38 -8.77
N SER A 223 -10.00 -12.29 -8.32
CA SER A 223 -9.60 -12.23 -6.91
C SER A 223 -10.43 -11.28 -6.03
N TRP A 224 -10.79 -10.09 -6.52
CA TRP A 224 -11.65 -9.18 -5.76
C TRP A 224 -13.04 -9.77 -5.52
N GLY A 225 -13.75 -10.16 -6.60
CA GLY A 225 -15.11 -10.65 -6.49
C GLY A 225 -15.21 -11.94 -5.67
N GLN A 226 -14.24 -12.83 -5.84
CA GLN A 226 -14.15 -14.10 -5.08
C GLN A 226 -14.00 -13.83 -3.58
N THR A 227 -13.08 -12.96 -3.18
CA THR A 227 -12.88 -12.63 -1.76
C THR A 227 -14.02 -11.80 -1.16
N VAL A 228 -14.74 -11.00 -1.95
CA VAL A 228 -15.98 -10.33 -1.50
C VAL A 228 -17.08 -11.35 -1.24
N GLN A 229 -17.29 -12.28 -2.17
CA GLN A 229 -18.29 -13.35 -2.02
C GLN A 229 -17.99 -14.23 -0.79
N GLU A 230 -16.75 -14.63 -0.59
CA GLU A 230 -16.32 -15.39 0.58
C GLU A 230 -16.57 -14.62 1.89
N SER A 231 -16.20 -13.34 1.93
CA SER A 231 -16.40 -12.49 3.10
C SER A 231 -17.88 -12.24 3.40
N MET A 232 -18.69 -12.01 2.38
CA MET A 232 -20.14 -11.88 2.55
C MET A 232 -20.78 -13.17 3.08
N ASN A 233 -20.37 -14.34 2.57
CA ASN A 233 -20.86 -15.62 3.07
C ASN A 233 -20.49 -15.82 4.55
N GLN A 234 -19.27 -15.46 4.95
CA GLN A 234 -18.84 -15.57 6.34
C GLN A 234 -19.78 -14.78 7.26
N PHE A 235 -20.04 -13.52 6.98
CA PHE A 235 -20.81 -12.63 7.85
C PHE A 235 -22.34 -12.73 7.70
N LEU A 236 -22.85 -13.29 6.61
CA LEU A 236 -24.30 -13.56 6.44
C LEU A 236 -24.74 -14.88 7.09
N THR A 237 -23.77 -15.76 7.45
CA THR A 237 -24.06 -17.08 8.04
C THR A 237 -23.73 -17.15 9.55
N GLU A 238 -23.09 -16.14 10.12
CA GLU A 238 -22.86 -15.97 11.54
C GLU A 238 -24.05 -15.28 12.22
#